data_4476d9e52324b597bdcc88f07fe2c723
#
_entry.id   4476d9e52324b597bdcc88f07fe2c723
#
_cell.length_a   1.000
_cell.length_b   1.000
_cell.length_c   1.000
_cell.angle_alpha   90.00
_cell.angle_beta   90.00
_cell.angle_gamma   90.00
#
_symmetry.space_group_name_H-M   'P 1'
#
loop_
_entity.id
_entity.type
_entity.pdbx_description
1 polymer ?
#
loop_
_entity_poly.entity_id
_entity_poly.type
_entity_poly.pdbx_seq_one_letter_code
_entity_poly.pdbx_strand_id
1 'polypeptide(L)'
;DTIGNNVIRGEYGEVFKDKDSAIVTQNPIAVKLVDKDSLYIHADTLLATGPAENRILTGYYGVRIYKTNLSGVSDSIHVDQKSGLIQLLRYPIGDRESQLLSASDMTKRNPVLWSAKTQMSGDLIHLLTDSTTNAIDSLKIFNNAVVAEQDSLNPHSI
;
A
#
# COMPACT_ATOMS: atom_id res chain seq x y z
N ASP A 1 1.39 17.45 -7.56
CA ASP A 1 0.99 18.17 -6.36
C ASP A 1 1.65 17.60 -5.12
N THR A 2 2.07 18.48 -4.22
CA THR A 2 2.67 18.07 -2.95
C THR A 2 1.59 18.02 -1.88
N ILE A 3 1.47 16.86 -1.23
CA ILE A 3 0.53 16.67 -0.13
C ILE A 3 1.34 16.38 1.13
N GLY A 4 1.63 17.44 1.90
CA GLY A 4 2.58 17.35 2.99
C GLY A 4 3.96 16.96 2.45
N ASN A 5 4.54 15.85 2.92
CA ASN A 5 5.79 15.30 2.41
C ASN A 5 5.58 14.27 1.29
N ASN A 6 4.42 14.31 0.63
CA ASN A 6 4.05 13.33 -0.39
C ASN A 6 3.88 14.02 -1.74
N VAL A 7 4.24 13.32 -2.80
CA VAL A 7 4.08 13.76 -4.19
C VAL A 7 3.35 12.67 -4.96
N ILE A 8 2.37 13.06 -5.77
CA ILE A 8 1.66 12.14 -6.66
C ILE A 8 1.90 12.58 -8.09
N ARG A 9 2.26 11.66 -8.96
CA ARG A 9 2.51 11.89 -10.37
C ARG A 9 1.81 10.83 -11.21
N GLY A 10 1.51 11.16 -12.45
CA GLY A 10 0.96 10.24 -13.45
C GLY A 10 0.84 10.95 -14.77
N GLU A 11 0.49 10.23 -15.82
CA GLU A 11 0.31 10.81 -17.15
C GLU A 11 -1.02 11.56 -17.28
N TYR A 12 -1.99 11.21 -16.46
CA TYR A 12 -3.30 11.86 -16.44
C TYR A 12 -3.78 12.08 -15.01
N GLY A 13 -4.38 13.24 -14.75
CA GLY A 13 -4.93 13.54 -13.44
C GLY A 13 -6.12 14.48 -13.53
N GLU A 14 -7.10 14.29 -12.67
CA GLU A 14 -8.25 15.16 -12.49
C GLU A 14 -8.33 15.63 -11.04
N VAL A 15 -8.64 16.90 -10.86
CA VAL A 15 -8.79 17.51 -9.54
C VAL A 15 -10.23 17.99 -9.38
N PHE A 16 -10.88 17.52 -8.32
CA PHE A 16 -12.26 17.90 -7.99
C PHE A 16 -12.21 18.80 -6.75
N LYS A 17 -12.14 20.10 -6.98
CA LYS A 17 -11.94 21.09 -5.90
C LYS A 17 -13.10 21.11 -4.90
N ASP A 18 -14.33 20.90 -5.38
CA ASP A 18 -15.52 20.89 -4.54
C ASP A 18 -15.55 19.72 -3.55
N LYS A 19 -14.81 18.66 -3.84
CA LYS A 19 -14.78 17.43 -3.06
C LYS A 19 -13.43 17.18 -2.39
N ASP A 20 -12.52 18.15 -2.47
CA ASP A 20 -11.13 17.98 -1.99
C ASP A 20 -10.54 16.64 -2.44
N SER A 21 -10.67 16.33 -3.73
CA SER A 21 -10.20 15.06 -4.26
C SER A 21 -9.43 15.22 -5.56
N ALA A 22 -8.53 14.30 -5.80
CA ALA A 22 -7.78 14.20 -7.05
C ALA A 22 -7.61 12.73 -7.40
N ILE A 23 -7.80 12.41 -8.67
CA ILE A 23 -7.57 11.07 -9.20
C ILE A 23 -6.44 11.13 -10.21
N VAL A 24 -5.51 10.18 -10.13
CA VAL A 24 -4.37 10.08 -11.05
C VAL A 24 -4.33 8.68 -11.63
N THR A 25 -4.23 8.62 -12.95
CA THR A 25 -4.22 7.36 -13.70
C THR A 25 -3.08 7.37 -14.71
N GLN A 26 -2.95 6.29 -15.47
CA GLN A 26 -1.91 6.11 -16.49
C GLN A 26 -0.52 6.16 -15.85
N ASN A 27 -0.16 5.04 -15.27
CA ASN A 27 1.09 4.84 -14.54
C ASN A 27 1.29 5.81 -13.36
N PRO A 28 0.29 5.94 -12.47
CA PRO A 28 0.44 6.83 -11.34
C PRO A 28 1.45 6.29 -10.33
N ILE A 29 2.16 7.22 -9.72
CA ILE A 29 3.10 6.93 -8.64
C ILE A 29 2.94 7.97 -7.55
N ALA A 30 2.88 7.51 -6.31
CA ALA A 30 2.97 8.37 -5.14
C ALA A 30 4.30 8.14 -4.43
N VAL A 31 4.87 9.20 -3.89
CA VAL A 31 6.10 9.14 -3.11
C VAL A 31 5.81 9.68 -1.73
N LYS A 32 6.08 8.89 -0.71
CA LYS A 32 5.88 9.24 0.70
C LYS A 32 7.19 9.05 1.45
N LEU A 33 7.50 9.97 2.36
CA LEU A 33 8.65 9.83 3.24
C LEU A 33 8.33 8.83 4.36
N VAL A 34 9.17 7.80 4.50
CA VAL A 34 9.07 6.78 5.55
C VAL A 34 10.49 6.44 5.99
N ASP A 35 10.78 6.49 7.30
CA ASP A 35 12.11 6.20 7.85
C ASP A 35 13.25 7.00 7.16
N LYS A 36 13.00 8.28 6.85
CA LYS A 36 13.96 9.15 6.16
C LYS A 36 14.30 8.68 4.75
N ASP A 37 13.49 7.81 4.19
CA ASP A 37 13.65 7.26 2.83
C ASP A 37 12.34 7.45 2.06
N SER A 38 12.42 7.35 0.75
CA SER A 38 11.24 7.47 -0.10
C SER A 38 10.57 6.12 -0.26
N LEU A 39 9.29 6.06 0.11
CA LEU A 39 8.41 4.94 -0.21
C LEU A 39 7.67 5.27 -1.50
N TYR A 40 7.87 4.44 -2.52
CA TYR A 40 7.20 4.56 -3.81
C TYR A 40 5.96 3.67 -3.82
N ILE A 41 4.83 4.23 -4.23
CA ILE A 41 3.55 3.53 -4.31
C ILE A 41 3.05 3.59 -5.75
N HIS A 42 2.92 2.44 -6.39
CA HIS A 42 2.35 2.29 -7.72
C HIS A 42 0.99 1.61 -7.63
N ALA A 43 0.08 2.01 -8.51
CA ALA A 43 -1.23 1.36 -8.67
C ALA A 43 -1.75 1.66 -10.08
N ASP A 44 -2.84 1.03 -10.49
CA ASP A 44 -3.51 1.40 -11.74
C ASP A 44 -4.18 2.77 -11.60
N THR A 45 -4.70 3.06 -10.41
CA THR A 45 -5.34 4.33 -10.07
C THR A 45 -4.95 4.75 -8.67
N LEU A 46 -4.58 6.03 -8.51
CA LEU A 46 -4.39 6.65 -7.20
C LEU A 46 -5.43 7.74 -7.00
N LEU A 47 -6.08 7.73 -5.86
CA LEU A 47 -7.10 8.69 -5.47
C LEU A 47 -6.67 9.36 -4.16
N ALA A 48 -6.56 10.69 -4.18
CA ALA A 48 -6.32 11.48 -2.99
C ALA A 48 -7.62 12.18 -2.59
N THR A 49 -8.01 12.05 -1.32
CA THR A 49 -9.24 12.64 -0.82
C THR A 49 -9.00 13.33 0.52
N GLY A 50 -9.92 14.25 0.85
CA GLY A 50 -9.91 14.97 2.12
C GLY A 50 -9.03 16.21 2.10
N PRO A 51 -9.19 17.09 3.11
CA PRO A 51 -8.40 18.31 3.23
C PRO A 51 -6.93 18.01 3.49
N ALA A 52 -6.07 19.00 3.27
CA ALA A 52 -4.62 18.81 3.36
C ALA A 52 -4.15 18.25 4.70
N GLU A 53 -4.81 18.63 5.79
CA GLU A 53 -4.48 18.16 7.14
C GLU A 53 -5.00 16.75 7.44
N ASN A 54 -5.87 16.23 6.61
CA ASN A 54 -6.53 14.93 6.79
C ASN A 54 -6.59 14.13 5.49
N ARG A 55 -5.52 14.18 4.71
CA ARG A 55 -5.48 13.55 3.40
C ARG A 55 -5.46 12.03 3.50
N ILE A 56 -6.25 11.39 2.65
CA ILE A 56 -6.25 9.95 2.47
C ILE A 56 -5.85 9.64 1.04
N LEU A 57 -4.89 8.75 0.87
CA LEU A 57 -4.48 8.23 -0.42
C LEU A 57 -4.96 6.80 -0.54
N THR A 58 -5.69 6.51 -1.61
CA THR A 58 -6.15 5.15 -1.91
C THR A 58 -5.64 4.75 -3.27
N GLY A 59 -5.10 3.53 -3.39
CA GLY A 59 -4.66 2.96 -4.64
C GLY A 59 -5.44 1.70 -4.96
N TYR A 60 -5.81 1.53 -6.22
CA TYR A 60 -6.62 0.41 -6.69
C TYR A 60 -5.91 -0.33 -7.81
N TYR A 61 -5.88 -1.64 -7.67
CA TYR A 61 -5.34 -2.66 -8.55
C TYR A 61 -3.84 -2.56 -8.77
N GLY A 62 -3.25 -3.72 -8.75
CA GLY A 62 -1.83 -3.86 -9.06
C GLY A 62 -0.94 -3.01 -8.19
N VAL A 63 -1.28 -2.87 -6.90
CA VAL A 63 -0.51 -2.03 -5.99
C VAL A 63 0.85 -2.64 -5.75
N ARG A 64 1.88 -1.83 -5.87
CA ARG A 64 3.26 -2.20 -5.55
C ARG A 64 3.88 -1.09 -4.73
N ILE A 65 4.52 -1.46 -3.64
CA ILE A 65 5.26 -0.50 -2.83
C ILE A 65 6.73 -0.89 -2.79
N TYR A 66 7.58 0.11 -2.72
CA TYR A 66 9.03 -0.09 -2.68
C TYR A 66 9.72 1.03 -1.91
N LYS A 67 10.58 0.65 -1.00
CA LYS A 67 11.63 1.48 -0.41
C LYS A 67 12.82 0.59 -0.10
N THR A 68 13.95 1.17 0.28
CA THR A 68 15.13 0.38 0.64
C THR A 68 14.79 -0.64 1.72
N ASN A 69 15.05 -1.91 1.45
CA ASN A 69 14.80 -3.05 2.33
C ASN A 69 13.33 -3.34 2.64
N LEU A 70 12.41 -2.76 1.86
CA LEU A 70 10.98 -3.02 2.03
C LEU A 70 10.30 -2.96 0.67
N SER A 71 9.57 -4.01 0.33
CA SER A 71 8.75 -4.03 -0.88
C SER A 71 7.47 -4.81 -0.62
N GLY A 72 6.45 -4.56 -1.42
CA GLY A 72 5.18 -5.25 -1.23
C GLY A 72 4.27 -5.17 -2.44
N VAL A 73 3.27 -6.05 -2.45
CA VAL A 73 2.21 -6.08 -3.46
C VAL A 73 0.88 -6.29 -2.79
N SER A 74 -0.17 -5.71 -3.35
CA SER A 74 -1.55 -5.90 -2.88
C SER A 74 -2.53 -5.51 -3.97
N ASP A 75 -3.81 -5.87 -3.78
CA ASP A 75 -4.88 -5.40 -4.68
C ASP A 75 -5.15 -3.91 -4.48
N SER A 76 -5.16 -3.47 -3.22
CA SER A 76 -5.41 -2.07 -2.89
C SER A 76 -4.55 -1.61 -1.71
N ILE A 77 -4.40 -0.30 -1.61
CA ILE A 77 -3.67 0.35 -0.53
C ILE A 77 -4.50 1.53 -0.03
N HIS A 78 -4.45 1.75 1.27
CA HIS A 78 -5.10 2.88 1.93
C HIS A 78 -4.09 3.53 2.86
N VAL A 79 -3.80 4.81 2.63
CA VAL A 79 -2.84 5.56 3.41
C VAL A 79 -3.57 6.72 4.09
N ASP A 80 -3.64 6.68 5.41
CA ASP A 80 -4.20 7.78 6.21
C ASP A 80 -3.03 8.62 6.72
N GLN A 81 -2.91 9.82 6.19
CA GLN A 81 -1.80 10.69 6.52
C GLN A 81 -1.84 11.17 7.96
N LYS A 82 -3.03 11.39 8.51
CA LYS A 82 -3.19 11.88 9.87
C LYS A 82 -2.76 10.86 10.91
N SER A 83 -3.21 9.62 10.77
CA SER A 83 -2.86 8.54 11.71
C SER A 83 -1.52 7.89 11.42
N GLY A 84 -1.00 8.06 10.20
CA GLY A 84 0.22 7.37 9.75
C GLY A 84 -0.01 5.91 9.38
N LEU A 85 -1.26 5.47 9.27
CA LEU A 85 -1.59 4.08 8.98
C LEU A 85 -1.57 3.82 7.48
N ILE A 86 -0.80 2.80 7.08
CA ILE A 86 -0.78 2.26 5.72
C ILE A 86 -1.39 0.86 5.78
N GLN A 87 -2.44 0.63 5.00
CA GLN A 87 -3.12 -0.66 4.92
C GLN A 87 -2.92 -1.25 3.53
N LEU A 88 -2.42 -2.49 3.48
CA LEU A 88 -2.37 -3.30 2.27
C LEU A 88 -3.46 -4.35 2.37
N LEU A 89 -4.35 -4.39 1.39
CA LEU A 89 -5.54 -5.24 1.49
C LEU A 89 -5.94 -5.81 0.13
N ARG A 90 -6.71 -6.88 0.19
CA ARG A 90 -7.42 -7.38 -0.98
C ARG A 90 -8.52 -6.39 -1.38
N TYR A 91 -8.99 -6.54 -2.58
CA TYR A 91 -10.14 -5.77 -3.04
C TYR A 91 -11.35 -6.06 -2.15
N PRO A 92 -12.22 -5.07 -1.89
CA PRO A 92 -13.35 -5.28 -0.99
C PRO A 92 -14.24 -6.45 -1.44
N ILE A 93 -14.75 -7.16 -0.46
CA ILE A 93 -15.76 -8.21 -0.68
C ILE A 93 -16.98 -7.54 -1.34
N GLY A 94 -17.42 -8.08 -2.48
CA GLY A 94 -18.51 -7.49 -3.26
C GLY A 94 -18.10 -6.95 -4.60
N ASP A 95 -16.81 -6.83 -4.85
CA ASP A 95 -16.28 -6.63 -6.16
C ASP A 95 -16.65 -7.83 -7.04
N ARG A 96 -16.99 -7.55 -8.28
CA ARG A 96 -17.52 -8.56 -9.21
C ARG A 96 -16.54 -9.71 -9.46
N GLU A 97 -15.24 -9.41 -9.49
CA GLU A 97 -14.21 -10.42 -9.68
C GLU A 97 -14.07 -11.32 -8.46
N SER A 98 -14.09 -10.73 -7.26
CA SER A 98 -13.94 -11.51 -6.04
C SER A 98 -15.09 -12.48 -5.80
N GLN A 99 -16.28 -12.18 -6.31
CA GLN A 99 -17.44 -13.08 -6.22
C GLN A 99 -17.29 -14.34 -7.07
N LEU A 100 -16.44 -14.29 -8.09
CA LEU A 100 -16.19 -15.40 -9.00
C LEU A 100 -15.01 -16.27 -8.59
N LEU A 101 -14.26 -15.85 -7.57
CA LEU A 101 -13.05 -16.53 -7.14
C LEU A 101 -13.34 -17.59 -6.08
N SER A 102 -12.63 -18.71 -6.17
CA SER A 102 -12.62 -19.71 -5.10
C SER A 102 -11.89 -19.16 -3.87
N ALA A 103 -12.07 -19.80 -2.71
CA ALA A 103 -11.34 -19.42 -1.50
C ALA A 103 -9.82 -19.47 -1.70
N SER A 104 -9.33 -20.47 -2.46
CA SER A 104 -7.91 -20.58 -2.79
C SER A 104 -7.41 -19.44 -3.64
N ASP A 105 -8.20 -19.03 -4.64
CA ASP A 105 -7.82 -17.90 -5.51
C ASP A 105 -7.87 -16.57 -4.75
N MET A 106 -8.82 -16.42 -3.82
CA MET A 106 -8.86 -15.25 -2.95
C MET A 106 -7.60 -15.14 -2.09
N THR A 107 -7.08 -16.26 -1.60
CA THR A 107 -5.84 -16.27 -0.82
C THR A 107 -4.63 -15.83 -1.64
N LYS A 108 -4.61 -16.14 -2.94
CA LYS A 108 -3.54 -15.68 -3.83
C LYS A 108 -3.54 -14.16 -4.03
N ARG A 109 -4.63 -13.49 -3.71
CA ARG A 109 -4.77 -12.04 -3.77
C ARG A 109 -4.36 -11.36 -2.46
N ASN A 110 -3.94 -12.14 -1.46
CA ASN A 110 -3.50 -11.57 -0.18
C ASN A 110 -2.29 -10.65 -0.39
N PRO A 111 -2.24 -9.56 0.36
CA PRO A 111 -1.05 -8.71 0.34
C PRO A 111 0.18 -9.47 0.79
N VAL A 112 1.30 -9.15 0.18
CA VAL A 112 2.60 -9.73 0.53
C VAL A 112 3.58 -8.60 0.74
N LEU A 113 4.36 -8.69 1.81
CA LEU A 113 5.38 -7.71 2.15
C LEU A 113 6.71 -8.44 2.34
N TRP A 114 7.76 -7.89 1.77
CA TRP A 114 9.12 -8.39 1.94
C TRP A 114 9.95 -7.34 2.68
N SER A 115 10.58 -7.75 3.76
CA SER A 115 11.48 -6.91 4.53
C SER A 115 12.78 -7.67 4.76
N ALA A 116 13.87 -7.20 4.16
CA ALA A 116 15.15 -7.91 4.18
C ALA A 116 14.98 -9.37 3.74
N LYS A 117 15.15 -10.32 4.65
CA LYS A 117 15.04 -11.76 4.37
C LYS A 117 13.68 -12.35 4.77
N THR A 118 12.75 -11.51 5.20
CA THR A 118 11.46 -11.97 5.71
C THR A 118 10.36 -11.68 4.71
N GLN A 119 9.54 -12.68 4.42
CA GLN A 119 8.32 -12.53 3.64
C GLN A 119 7.12 -12.68 4.56
N MET A 120 6.19 -11.74 4.44
CA MET A 120 5.00 -11.70 5.29
C MET A 120 3.76 -11.59 4.41
N SER A 121 2.71 -12.32 4.77
CA SER A 121 1.44 -12.25 4.06
C SER A 121 0.28 -12.53 5.00
N GLY A 122 -0.90 -12.10 4.62
CA GLY A 122 -2.14 -12.31 5.34
C GLY A 122 -3.28 -11.61 4.61
N ASP A 123 -4.48 -11.65 5.18
CA ASP A 123 -5.64 -11.02 4.56
C ASP A 123 -5.50 -9.50 4.52
N LEU A 124 -4.82 -8.94 5.52
CA LEU A 124 -4.63 -7.50 5.69
C LEU A 124 -3.28 -7.25 6.36
N ILE A 125 -2.51 -6.31 5.84
CA ILE A 125 -1.26 -5.87 6.46
C ILE A 125 -1.38 -4.40 6.84
N HIS A 126 -1.09 -4.09 8.11
CA HIS A 126 -1.01 -2.73 8.62
C HIS A 126 0.44 -2.34 8.85
N LEU A 127 0.85 -1.25 8.26
CA LEU A 127 2.13 -0.61 8.50
C LEU A 127 1.83 0.73 9.17
N LEU A 128 2.13 0.85 10.45
CA LEU A 128 1.88 2.08 11.19
C LEU A 128 3.15 2.91 11.25
N THR A 129 3.05 4.15 10.76
CA THR A 129 4.14 5.12 10.85
C THR A 129 3.79 6.20 11.86
N ASP A 130 4.81 6.77 12.48
CA ASP A 130 4.64 7.94 13.33
C ASP A 130 4.35 9.17 12.46
N SER A 131 3.23 9.86 12.71
CA SER A 131 2.81 11.00 11.90
C SER A 131 3.75 12.21 12.00
N THR A 132 4.58 12.25 13.02
CA THR A 132 5.55 13.34 13.24
C THR A 132 6.91 13.03 12.63
N THR A 133 7.44 11.83 12.90
CA THR A 133 8.79 11.43 12.48
C THR A 133 8.81 10.61 11.19
N ASN A 134 7.65 10.09 10.75
CA ASN A 134 7.50 9.16 9.63
C ASN A 134 8.23 7.82 9.82
N ALA A 135 8.69 7.53 11.03
CA ALA A 135 9.33 6.26 11.34
C ALA A 135 8.28 5.13 11.40
N ILE A 136 8.68 3.93 11.03
CA ILE A 136 7.80 2.77 11.15
C ILE A 136 7.75 2.34 12.62
N ASP A 137 6.57 2.43 13.24
CA ASP A 137 6.35 2.04 14.63
C ASP A 137 6.01 0.56 14.77
N SER A 138 5.16 0.05 13.89
CA SER A 138 4.73 -1.35 13.97
C SER A 138 4.27 -1.87 12.63
N LEU A 139 4.31 -3.18 12.51
CA LEU A 139 3.78 -3.93 11.37
C LEU A 139 2.90 -5.04 11.93
N LYS A 140 1.66 -5.12 11.49
CA LYS A 140 0.70 -6.12 11.92
C LYS A 140 0.08 -6.82 10.73
N ILE A 141 -0.11 -8.12 10.87
CA ILE A 141 -0.74 -8.96 9.86
C ILE A 141 -1.98 -9.57 10.48
N PHE A 142 -3.12 -9.39 9.82
CA PHE A 142 -4.41 -9.85 10.33
C PHE A 142 -4.94 -10.99 9.47
N ASN A 143 -5.35 -12.06 10.12
CA ASN A 143 -6.00 -13.24 9.56
C ASN A 143 -5.11 -13.98 8.55
N ASN A 144 -4.96 -15.26 8.75
CA ASN A 144 -4.13 -16.12 7.90
C ASN A 144 -2.69 -15.58 7.75
N ALA A 145 -2.13 -15.07 8.84
CA ALA A 145 -0.80 -14.49 8.83
C ALA A 145 0.25 -15.58 8.59
N VAL A 146 1.12 -15.33 7.63
CA VAL A 146 2.27 -16.18 7.32
C VAL A 146 3.51 -15.33 7.34
N VAL A 147 4.51 -15.75 8.11
CA VAL A 147 5.81 -15.11 8.16
C VAL A 147 6.85 -16.18 7.86
N ALA A 148 7.64 -15.96 6.83
CA ALA A 148 8.67 -16.91 6.40
C ALA A 148 10.00 -16.17 6.27
N GLU A 149 11.05 -16.75 6.83
CA GLU A 149 12.40 -16.22 6.68
C GLU A 149 13.14 -17.01 5.61
N GLN A 150 13.87 -16.30 4.77
CA GLN A 150 14.71 -16.93 3.78
C GLN A 150 15.97 -17.48 4.47
N ASP A 151 16.23 -18.78 4.29
CA ASP A 151 17.46 -19.40 4.75
C ASP A 151 18.63 -18.88 3.91
N SER A 152 19.60 -18.25 4.55
CA SER A 152 20.77 -17.72 3.88
C SER A 152 21.67 -18.80 3.25
N LEU A 153 21.56 -20.06 3.73
CA LEU A 153 22.30 -21.21 3.20
C LEU A 153 21.57 -21.87 2.03
N ASN A 154 20.30 -21.58 1.84
CA ASN A 154 19.49 -22.16 0.78
C ASN A 154 18.51 -21.09 0.27
N PRO A 155 18.97 -20.14 -0.54
CA PRO A 155 18.18 -18.99 -0.97
C PRO A 155 16.96 -19.33 -1.83
N HIS A 156 16.82 -20.57 -2.27
CA HIS A 156 15.68 -21.04 -3.06
C HIS A 156 14.63 -21.78 -2.24
N SER A 157 14.85 -21.98 -0.94
CA SER A 157 13.92 -22.64 -0.07
C SER A 157 12.99 -21.63 0.59
N ILE A 158 11.94 -21.31 -0.07
CA ILE A 158 10.88 -20.47 0.49
C ILE A 158 9.59 -21.23 0.46
#